data_85e5702ff2750e034b80346a2a72cbaa
#
_entry.id   85e5702ff2750e034b80346a2a72cbaa
#
_cell.length_a   1.000
_cell.length_b   1.000
_cell.length_c   1.000
_cell.angle_alpha   90.00
_cell.angle_beta   90.00
_cell.angle_gamma   90.00
#
_symmetry.space_group_name_H-M   'P 1'
#
loop_
_entity.id
_entity.type
_entity.pdbx_description
1 polymer ?
#
loop_
_entity_poly.entity_id
_entity_poly.type
_entity_poly.pdbx_seq_one_letter_code
_entity_poly.pdbx_strand_id
1 'polypeptide(L)'
;PWLRNRFLDLGGDITIGRIEDFSEVPGNVVVNCCGLGGIELCDDDSMMPVRGQVVYTTQDPGYGRFDQRPESLIYTIPRRDVTVLGGTAQRGDWDENIREEDTELILRKCESLWPELDRSKIIGVSVGLRPSRKEVRLETELISDRTVIHNYGHGGAGVTLSWGCADEVVRLVKNQ
;
A
#
# COMPACT_ATOMS: atom_id res chain seq x y z
N PRO A 1 -0.09 6.17 -13.56
CA PRO A 1 -0.36 7.08 -14.68
C PRO A 1 -1.52 6.58 -15.55
N TRP A 2 -1.49 5.32 -16.05
CA TRP A 2 -2.50 4.82 -16.99
C TRP A 2 -3.93 4.84 -16.44
N LEU A 3 -4.16 4.28 -15.25
CA LEU A 3 -5.50 4.28 -14.62
C LEU A 3 -6.03 5.70 -14.40
N ARG A 4 -5.17 6.61 -13.91
CA ARG A 4 -5.55 8.01 -13.71
C ARG A 4 -5.99 8.67 -15.03
N ASN A 5 -5.22 8.50 -16.10
CA ASN A 5 -5.54 9.06 -17.40
C ASN A 5 -6.86 8.47 -17.92
N ARG A 6 -7.02 7.15 -17.82
CA ARG A 6 -8.26 6.48 -18.23
C ARG A 6 -9.49 6.98 -17.47
N PHE A 7 -9.35 7.25 -16.16
CA PHE A 7 -10.43 7.82 -15.34
C PHE A 7 -10.83 9.22 -15.82
N LEU A 8 -9.85 10.07 -16.08
CA LEU A 8 -10.09 11.42 -16.62
C LEU A 8 -10.72 11.38 -18.02
N ASP A 9 -10.24 10.50 -18.92
CA ASP A 9 -10.78 10.31 -20.28
C ASP A 9 -12.23 9.84 -20.27
N LEU A 10 -12.67 9.19 -19.19
CA LEU A 10 -14.06 8.77 -18.97
C LEU A 10 -14.92 9.87 -18.33
N GLY A 11 -14.39 11.08 -18.14
CA GLY A 11 -15.10 12.22 -17.57
C GLY A 11 -15.05 12.28 -16.03
N GLY A 12 -14.16 11.53 -15.40
CA GLY A 12 -13.94 11.64 -13.96
C GLY A 12 -13.14 12.88 -13.58
N ASP A 13 -13.42 13.45 -12.41
CA ASP A 13 -12.70 14.59 -11.84
C ASP A 13 -11.80 14.15 -10.68
N ILE A 14 -10.68 14.87 -10.49
CA ILE A 14 -9.76 14.65 -9.37
C ILE A 14 -9.56 15.95 -8.62
N THR A 15 -10.00 15.98 -7.38
CA THR A 15 -9.77 17.09 -6.44
C THR A 15 -8.76 16.66 -5.37
N ILE A 16 -7.82 17.56 -5.06
CA ILE A 16 -6.85 17.34 -3.98
C ILE A 16 -7.35 18.09 -2.76
N GLY A 17 -7.53 17.36 -1.65
CA GLY A 17 -8.00 17.94 -0.39
C GLY A 17 -7.91 16.90 0.75
N ARG A 18 -8.09 17.38 1.97
CA ARG A 18 -8.31 16.57 3.16
C ARG A 18 -9.81 16.46 3.39
N ILE A 19 -10.29 15.28 3.70
CA ILE A 19 -11.69 15.02 4.09
C ILE A 19 -11.69 14.69 5.58
N GLU A 20 -12.47 15.43 6.35
CA GLU A 20 -12.65 15.23 7.78
C GLU A 20 -14.02 14.60 8.10
N ASP A 21 -14.98 14.77 7.18
CA ASP A 21 -16.30 14.17 7.28
C ASP A 21 -16.85 13.78 5.90
N PHE A 22 -17.60 12.69 5.82
CA PHE A 22 -18.19 12.23 4.55
C PHE A 22 -19.20 13.19 3.93
N SER A 23 -19.75 14.13 4.70
CA SER A 23 -20.65 15.19 4.19
C SER A 23 -19.95 16.16 3.24
N GLU A 24 -18.63 16.28 3.33
CA GLU A 24 -17.81 17.12 2.44
C GLU A 24 -17.66 16.52 1.03
N VAL A 25 -17.92 15.21 0.87
CA VAL A 25 -17.79 14.53 -0.42
C VAL A 25 -19.10 14.66 -1.19
N PRO A 26 -19.08 15.10 -2.45
CA PRO A 26 -20.30 15.19 -3.26
C PRO A 26 -20.87 13.79 -3.60
N GLY A 27 -22.21 13.71 -3.71
CA GLY A 27 -22.92 12.49 -4.08
C GLY A 27 -23.48 11.72 -2.88
N ASN A 28 -24.39 10.77 -3.17
CA ASN A 28 -25.10 9.96 -2.16
C ASN A 28 -24.39 8.61 -1.91
N VAL A 29 -23.51 8.21 -2.81
CA VAL A 29 -22.68 6.99 -2.68
C VAL A 29 -21.23 7.41 -2.66
N VAL A 30 -20.51 7.06 -1.60
CA VAL A 30 -19.09 7.37 -1.39
C VAL A 30 -18.30 6.09 -1.28
N VAL A 31 -17.22 5.96 -2.02
CA VAL A 31 -16.27 4.83 -1.87
C VAL A 31 -15.08 5.32 -1.06
N ASN A 32 -14.95 4.81 0.16
CA ASN A 32 -13.90 5.19 1.09
C ASN A 32 -12.68 4.26 0.97
N CYS A 33 -11.59 4.79 0.40
CA CYS A 33 -10.29 4.11 0.27
C CYS A 33 -9.19 4.83 1.05
N CYS A 34 -9.51 5.39 2.20
CA CYS A 34 -8.64 6.31 2.96
C CYS A 34 -7.39 5.67 3.60
N GLY A 35 -7.28 4.32 3.61
CA GLY A 35 -6.14 3.64 4.23
C GLY A 35 -6.00 3.99 5.71
N LEU A 36 -4.82 4.46 6.14
CA LEU A 36 -4.58 4.86 7.54
C LEU A 36 -5.46 6.04 8.00
N GLY A 37 -5.97 6.85 7.08
CA GLY A 37 -6.95 7.89 7.40
C GLY A 37 -8.26 7.35 7.97
N GLY A 38 -8.52 6.05 7.87
CA GLY A 38 -9.68 5.39 8.49
C GLY A 38 -9.69 5.47 10.01
N ILE A 39 -8.53 5.66 10.64
CA ILE A 39 -8.42 5.84 12.10
C ILE A 39 -9.20 7.08 12.53
N GLU A 40 -8.99 8.21 11.84
CA GLU A 40 -9.66 9.48 12.16
C GLU A 40 -11.05 9.56 11.51
N LEU A 41 -11.15 9.27 10.21
CA LEU A 41 -12.37 9.47 9.44
C LEU A 41 -13.51 8.49 9.80
N CYS A 42 -13.17 7.30 10.29
CA CYS A 42 -14.13 6.23 10.61
C CYS A 42 -14.07 5.78 12.08
N ASP A 43 -13.30 6.46 12.93
CA ASP A 43 -13.04 6.04 14.31
C ASP A 43 -12.62 4.54 14.41
N ASP A 44 -11.77 4.11 13.44
CA ASP A 44 -11.37 2.70 13.29
C ASP A 44 -10.02 2.45 13.99
N ASP A 45 -10.08 2.17 15.29
CA ASP A 45 -8.94 1.84 16.14
C ASP A 45 -8.31 0.46 15.85
N SER A 46 -8.95 -0.35 14.99
CA SER A 46 -8.39 -1.62 14.52
C SER A 46 -7.33 -1.44 13.42
N MET A 47 -7.23 -0.24 12.85
CA MET A 47 -6.21 0.12 11.88
C MET A 47 -4.87 0.38 12.55
N MET A 48 -3.80 -0.10 11.92
CA MET A 48 -2.43 0.21 12.37
C MET A 48 -1.48 0.31 11.17
N PRO A 49 -0.44 1.14 11.26
CA PRO A 49 0.63 1.12 10.27
C PRO A 49 1.47 -0.14 10.41
N VAL A 50 1.94 -0.65 9.29
CA VAL A 50 3.08 -1.57 9.25
C VAL A 50 4.17 -0.90 8.45
N ARG A 51 5.13 -0.32 9.17
CA ARG A 51 6.27 0.36 8.57
C ARG A 51 7.10 -0.60 7.74
N GLY A 52 7.46 -0.19 6.55
CA GLY A 52 8.29 -0.98 5.65
C GLY A 52 9.34 -0.12 4.98
N GLN A 53 10.59 -0.52 5.13
CA GLN A 53 11.73 0.08 4.43
C GLN A 53 12.15 -0.83 3.29
N VAL A 54 12.55 -0.24 2.16
CA VAL A 54 13.10 -0.93 1.00
C VAL A 54 14.29 -0.16 0.45
N VAL A 55 15.16 -0.89 -0.24
CA VAL A 55 16.35 -0.35 -0.90
C VAL A 55 16.22 -0.52 -2.41
N TYR A 56 16.77 0.39 -3.18
CA TYR A 56 16.75 0.38 -4.64
C TYR A 56 18.17 0.20 -5.20
N THR A 57 18.30 -0.66 -6.21
CA THR A 57 19.55 -0.82 -6.97
C THR A 57 19.27 -0.76 -8.47
N THR A 58 20.26 -0.30 -9.24
CA THR A 58 20.24 -0.35 -10.71
C THR A 58 20.58 -1.73 -11.25
N GLN A 59 21.09 -2.63 -10.42
CA GLN A 59 21.47 -3.98 -10.82
C GLN A 59 20.23 -4.85 -11.05
N ASP A 60 20.21 -5.57 -12.17
CA ASP A 60 19.12 -6.48 -12.52
C ASP A 60 19.50 -7.93 -12.14
N PRO A 61 18.74 -8.59 -11.26
CA PRO A 61 18.94 -9.99 -10.93
C PRO A 61 18.43 -10.96 -12.00
N GLY A 62 17.85 -10.48 -13.11
CA GLY A 62 17.21 -11.24 -14.17
C GLY A 62 15.84 -11.80 -13.81
N TYR A 63 15.58 -12.12 -12.55
CA TYR A 63 14.29 -12.61 -12.05
C TYR A 63 14.09 -12.26 -10.58
N GLY A 64 12.84 -12.28 -10.12
CA GLY A 64 12.53 -12.04 -8.71
C GLY A 64 12.96 -13.21 -7.83
N ARG A 65 13.54 -12.90 -6.69
CA ARG A 65 13.90 -13.87 -5.64
C ARG A 65 13.12 -13.57 -4.38
N PHE A 66 12.68 -14.61 -3.69
CA PHE A 66 11.90 -14.50 -2.46
C PHE A 66 12.35 -15.56 -1.47
N ASP A 67 12.54 -15.17 -0.22
CA ASP A 67 12.62 -16.13 0.87
C ASP A 67 11.20 -16.43 1.37
N GLN A 68 10.78 -17.68 1.30
CA GLN A 68 9.44 -18.11 1.65
C GLN A 68 9.23 -18.37 3.15
N ARG A 69 10.27 -18.22 3.97
CA ARG A 69 10.13 -18.37 5.42
C ARG A 69 9.24 -17.24 5.97
N PRO A 70 8.22 -17.54 6.79
CA PRO A 70 7.23 -16.56 7.25
C PRO A 70 7.83 -15.33 7.93
N GLU A 71 8.93 -15.51 8.66
CA GLU A 71 9.62 -14.46 9.42
C GLU A 71 10.67 -13.69 8.60
N SER A 72 10.93 -14.11 7.37
CA SER A 72 12.08 -13.61 6.61
C SER A 72 11.81 -12.29 5.91
N LEU A 73 10.68 -12.12 5.28
CA LEU A 73 10.31 -10.96 4.43
C LEU A 73 11.50 -10.43 3.59
N ILE A 74 12.20 -11.35 2.90
CA ILE A 74 13.32 -10.99 2.01
C ILE A 74 12.87 -11.19 0.56
N TYR A 75 13.15 -10.21 -0.27
CA TYR A 75 12.89 -10.31 -1.70
C TYR A 75 13.80 -9.40 -2.52
N THR A 76 14.03 -9.79 -3.77
CA THR A 76 14.58 -8.93 -4.82
C THR A 76 13.59 -8.91 -5.97
N ILE A 77 12.99 -7.76 -6.27
CA ILE A 77 11.96 -7.62 -7.30
C ILE A 77 12.46 -6.70 -8.39
N PRO A 78 12.88 -7.22 -9.56
CA PRO A 78 13.23 -6.40 -10.70
C PRO A 78 11.97 -5.70 -11.22
N ARG A 79 12.13 -4.41 -11.49
CA ARG A 79 11.15 -3.57 -12.18
C ARG A 79 11.81 -3.05 -13.46
N ARG A 80 11.07 -2.27 -14.27
CA ARG A 80 11.58 -1.76 -15.53
C ARG A 80 12.93 -1.04 -15.39
N ASP A 81 13.06 -0.17 -14.41
CA ASP A 81 14.19 0.76 -14.30
C ASP A 81 15.04 0.54 -13.04
N VAL A 82 14.54 -0.21 -12.08
CA VAL A 82 15.21 -0.47 -10.80
C VAL A 82 14.84 -1.85 -10.26
N THR A 83 15.69 -2.42 -9.42
CA THR A 83 15.35 -3.58 -8.60
C THR A 83 15.07 -3.11 -7.16
N VAL A 84 13.97 -3.58 -6.60
CA VAL A 84 13.58 -3.35 -5.20
C VAL A 84 14.12 -4.48 -4.35
N LEU A 85 14.90 -4.13 -3.34
CA LEU A 85 15.39 -5.02 -2.30
C LEU A 85 14.54 -4.80 -1.05
N GLY A 86 13.97 -5.84 -0.52
CA GLY A 86 13.09 -5.71 0.64
C GLY A 86 13.22 -6.84 1.63
N GLY A 87 12.71 -6.69 2.79
CA GLY A 87 12.19 -5.44 3.36
C GLY A 87 11.97 -5.60 4.85
N THR A 88 11.40 -4.59 5.45
CA THR A 88 10.97 -4.65 6.86
C THR A 88 9.44 -4.63 7.01
N ALA A 89 8.94 -5.05 8.17
CA ALA A 89 7.52 -5.01 8.53
C ALA A 89 7.39 -4.80 10.04
N GLN A 90 7.46 -3.54 10.46
CA GLN A 90 7.38 -3.14 11.87
C GLN A 90 5.95 -2.68 12.18
N ARG A 91 5.24 -3.50 12.95
CA ARG A 91 3.83 -3.25 13.28
C ARG A 91 3.70 -2.13 14.32
N GLY A 92 2.76 -1.21 14.10
CA GLY A 92 2.50 -0.09 14.99
C GLY A 92 3.55 1.03 14.94
N ASP A 93 4.52 0.93 14.05
CA ASP A 93 5.57 1.91 13.89
C ASP A 93 5.17 2.98 12.87
N TRP A 94 5.04 4.22 13.33
CA TRP A 94 4.65 5.40 12.55
C TRP A 94 5.83 6.21 12.00
N ASP A 95 7.07 5.81 12.31
CA ASP A 95 8.24 6.55 11.87
C ASP A 95 8.46 6.40 10.37
N GLU A 96 8.42 7.49 9.64
CA GLU A 96 8.67 7.54 8.20
C GLU A 96 10.13 7.88 7.85
N ASN A 97 10.99 8.04 8.84
CA ASN A 97 12.40 8.28 8.60
C ASN A 97 13.13 7.00 8.18
N ILE A 98 14.14 7.17 7.33
CA ILE A 98 15.05 6.07 6.98
C ILE A 98 15.88 5.72 8.20
N ARG A 99 15.99 4.41 8.49
CA ARG A 99 16.88 3.88 9.52
C ARG A 99 18.02 3.12 8.86
N GLU A 100 19.23 3.47 9.25
CA GLU A 100 20.44 2.85 8.70
C GLU A 100 20.54 1.37 9.06
N GLU A 101 20.15 1.00 10.28
CA GLU A 101 20.10 -0.39 10.73
C GLU A 101 19.15 -1.26 9.89
N ASP A 102 18.01 -0.71 9.47
CA ASP A 102 17.08 -1.41 8.57
C ASP A 102 17.66 -1.55 7.17
N THR A 103 18.32 -0.50 6.67
CA THR A 103 19.03 -0.54 5.39
C THR A 103 20.07 -1.65 5.37
N GLU A 104 20.92 -1.69 6.39
CA GLU A 104 22.00 -2.70 6.50
C GLU A 104 21.41 -4.11 6.68
N LEU A 105 20.33 -4.26 7.44
CA LEU A 105 19.63 -5.52 7.60
C LEU A 105 19.11 -6.05 6.27
N ILE A 106 18.45 -5.17 5.47
CA ILE A 106 17.91 -5.52 4.15
C ILE A 106 19.05 -5.95 3.22
N LEU A 107 20.13 -5.17 3.16
CA LEU A 107 21.25 -5.47 2.27
C LEU A 107 21.87 -6.82 2.61
N ARG A 108 22.23 -7.09 3.87
CA ARG A 108 22.80 -8.37 4.30
C ARG A 108 21.90 -9.56 3.97
N LYS A 109 20.60 -9.40 4.19
CA LYS A 109 19.62 -10.45 3.87
C LYS A 109 19.53 -10.67 2.36
N CYS A 110 19.46 -9.61 1.56
CA CYS A 110 19.42 -9.71 0.11
C CYS A 110 20.70 -10.29 -0.47
N GLU A 111 21.87 -9.99 0.08
CA GLU A 111 23.15 -10.61 -0.29
C GLU A 111 23.15 -12.12 -0.06
N SER A 112 22.51 -12.60 1.00
CA SER A 112 22.37 -14.05 1.23
C SER A 112 21.48 -14.75 0.20
N LEU A 113 20.53 -14.03 -0.40
CA LEU A 113 19.62 -14.51 -1.43
C LEU A 113 20.17 -14.30 -2.85
N TRP A 114 21.00 -13.29 -2.99
CA TRP A 114 21.63 -12.86 -4.25
C TRP A 114 23.08 -12.44 -3.98
N PRO A 115 24.03 -13.41 -3.97
CA PRO A 115 25.43 -13.15 -3.62
C PRO A 115 26.17 -12.18 -4.56
N GLU A 116 25.67 -11.99 -5.78
CA GLU A 116 26.22 -11.06 -6.79
C GLU A 116 25.76 -9.62 -6.60
N LEU A 117 24.99 -9.31 -5.55
CA LEU A 117 24.52 -7.96 -5.25
C LEU A 117 25.72 -7.03 -4.98
N ASP A 118 25.81 -5.98 -5.80
CA ASP A 118 26.85 -4.97 -5.71
C ASP A 118 26.31 -3.71 -5.00
N ARG A 119 26.77 -3.47 -3.79
CA ARG A 119 26.35 -2.30 -2.98
C ARG A 119 26.69 -0.96 -3.62
N SER A 120 27.69 -0.90 -4.50
CA SER A 120 28.04 0.35 -5.21
C SER A 120 26.94 0.79 -6.19
N LYS A 121 26.00 -0.08 -6.52
CA LYS A 121 24.85 0.18 -7.40
C LYS A 121 23.58 0.55 -6.68
N ILE A 122 23.62 0.68 -5.35
CA ILE A 122 22.50 1.19 -4.57
C ILE A 122 22.26 2.66 -4.90
N ILE A 123 21.00 3.00 -5.19
CA ILE A 123 20.61 4.34 -5.64
C ILE A 123 19.62 5.05 -4.71
N GLY A 124 19.10 4.36 -3.72
CA GLY A 124 18.19 4.99 -2.78
C GLY A 124 17.52 4.02 -1.82
N VAL A 125 16.84 4.60 -0.87
CA VAL A 125 16.05 3.93 0.17
C VAL A 125 14.71 4.64 0.30
N SER A 126 13.63 3.93 0.58
CA SER A 126 12.36 4.54 0.93
C SER A 126 11.66 3.81 2.06
N VAL A 127 10.82 4.56 2.76
CA VAL A 127 9.96 4.08 3.83
C VAL A 127 8.51 4.30 3.42
N GLY A 128 7.63 3.40 3.84
CA GLY A 128 6.19 3.57 3.68
C GLY A 128 5.44 2.87 4.79
N LEU A 129 4.26 3.38 5.09
CA LEU A 129 3.36 2.84 6.10
C LEU A 129 2.24 2.07 5.40
N ARG A 130 2.22 0.75 5.58
CA ARG A 130 1.17 -0.10 5.04
C ARG A 130 -0.06 0.00 5.93
N PRO A 131 -1.24 0.32 5.38
CA PRO A 131 -2.47 0.43 6.17
C PRO A 131 -3.00 -0.96 6.51
N SER A 132 -2.63 -1.48 7.67
CA SER A 132 -2.98 -2.84 8.10
C SER A 132 -4.18 -2.86 9.03
N ARG A 133 -5.06 -3.81 8.83
CA ARG A 133 -6.19 -4.17 9.68
C ARG A 133 -6.18 -5.69 9.87
N LYS A 134 -6.85 -6.20 10.90
CA LYS A 134 -6.97 -7.66 11.10
C LYS A 134 -7.70 -8.31 9.93
N GLU A 135 -8.77 -7.66 9.46
CA GLU A 135 -9.55 -8.04 8.29
C GLU A 135 -9.71 -6.82 7.40
N VAL A 136 -9.65 -7.00 6.08
CA VAL A 136 -9.95 -5.91 5.14
C VAL A 136 -11.36 -5.41 5.39
N ARG A 137 -11.56 -4.10 5.50
CA ARG A 137 -12.89 -3.51 5.55
C ARG A 137 -13.40 -3.31 4.13
N LEU A 138 -14.28 -4.20 3.70
CA LEU A 138 -14.93 -4.15 2.38
C LEU A 138 -16.43 -4.39 2.60
N GLU A 139 -17.15 -3.32 2.93
CA GLU A 139 -18.54 -3.36 3.37
C GLU A 139 -19.25 -2.05 3.11
N THR A 140 -20.58 -2.07 3.19
CA THR A 140 -21.43 -0.89 3.06
C THR A 140 -21.90 -0.44 4.45
N GLU A 141 -21.86 0.86 4.69
CA GLU A 141 -22.39 1.51 5.88
C GLU A 141 -23.27 2.69 5.49
N LEU A 142 -24.37 2.90 6.21
CA LEU A 142 -25.18 4.11 6.07
C LEU A 142 -24.71 5.14 7.10
N ILE A 143 -24.11 6.23 6.64
CA ILE A 143 -23.63 7.31 7.47
C ILE A 143 -24.46 8.56 7.15
N SER A 144 -25.27 8.99 8.12
CA SER A 144 -26.29 10.04 7.92
C SER A 144 -27.31 9.63 6.84
N ASP A 145 -27.27 10.24 5.67
CA ASP A 145 -28.15 9.96 4.51
C ASP A 145 -27.38 9.42 3.31
N ARG A 146 -26.13 8.97 3.51
CA ARG A 146 -25.21 8.53 2.44
C ARG A 146 -24.84 7.07 2.59
N THR A 147 -24.75 6.38 1.48
CA THR A 147 -24.15 5.06 1.43
C THR A 147 -22.63 5.20 1.31
N VAL A 148 -21.90 4.75 2.33
CA VAL A 148 -20.45 4.70 2.33
C VAL A 148 -20.00 3.26 2.12
N ILE A 149 -19.23 3.01 1.07
CA ILE A 149 -18.64 1.71 0.78
C ILE A 149 -17.17 1.77 1.18
N HIS A 150 -16.83 1.12 2.26
CA HIS A 150 -15.46 1.06 2.75
C HIS A 150 -14.65 0.06 1.93
N ASN A 151 -13.41 0.40 1.61
CA ASN A 151 -12.45 -0.48 0.91
C ASN A 151 -11.02 -0.13 1.35
N TYR A 152 -10.64 -0.53 2.56
CA TYR A 152 -9.34 -0.23 3.13
C TYR A 152 -8.85 -1.30 4.12
N GLY A 153 -7.62 -1.14 4.61
CA GLY A 153 -7.04 -2.06 5.60
C GLY A 153 -6.28 -3.25 5.00
N HIS A 154 -5.85 -3.15 3.74
CA HIS A 154 -5.22 -4.24 2.98
C HIS A 154 -3.77 -4.54 3.37
N GLY A 155 -3.14 -3.71 4.22
CA GLY A 155 -1.74 -3.87 4.57
C GLY A 155 -0.82 -3.85 3.34
N GLY A 156 0.02 -4.87 3.21
CA GLY A 156 0.93 -5.03 2.05
C GLY A 156 0.28 -5.64 0.81
N ALA A 157 -0.98 -6.09 0.87
CA ALA A 157 -1.64 -6.83 -0.21
C ALA A 157 -2.54 -5.97 -1.11
N GLY A 158 -2.60 -4.64 -0.90
CA GLY A 158 -3.55 -3.76 -1.58
C GLY A 158 -3.47 -3.82 -3.11
N VAL A 159 -2.29 -3.85 -3.70
CA VAL A 159 -2.12 -3.97 -5.17
C VAL A 159 -2.58 -5.34 -5.67
N THR A 160 -2.25 -6.41 -4.94
CA THR A 160 -2.64 -7.78 -5.29
C THR A 160 -4.16 -7.97 -5.30
N LEU A 161 -4.85 -7.38 -4.32
CA LEU A 161 -6.30 -7.51 -4.15
C LEU A 161 -7.11 -6.48 -4.94
N SER A 162 -6.46 -5.48 -5.53
CA SER A 162 -7.10 -4.27 -6.07
C SER A 162 -8.24 -4.54 -7.06
N TRP A 163 -8.07 -5.46 -8.00
CA TRP A 163 -9.09 -5.77 -9.00
C TRP A 163 -10.29 -6.50 -8.40
N GLY A 164 -10.07 -7.50 -7.53
CA GLY A 164 -11.16 -8.20 -6.85
C GLY A 164 -11.95 -7.28 -5.92
N CYS A 165 -11.26 -6.41 -5.19
CA CYS A 165 -11.91 -5.39 -4.36
C CYS A 165 -12.68 -4.38 -5.21
N ALA A 166 -12.15 -3.96 -6.37
CA ALA A 166 -12.84 -3.05 -7.27
C ALA A 166 -14.13 -3.68 -7.84
N ASP A 167 -14.11 -4.95 -8.25
CA ASP A 167 -15.28 -5.66 -8.72
C ASP A 167 -16.37 -5.74 -7.65
N GLU A 168 -15.98 -6.04 -6.40
CA GLU A 168 -16.91 -6.08 -5.28
C GLU A 168 -17.48 -4.68 -4.95
N VAL A 169 -16.65 -3.64 -4.95
CA VAL A 169 -17.12 -2.25 -4.79
C VAL A 169 -18.16 -1.89 -5.86
N VAL A 170 -17.88 -2.22 -7.13
CA VAL A 170 -18.84 -1.97 -8.23
C VAL A 170 -20.16 -2.72 -8.01
N ARG A 171 -20.10 -3.96 -7.51
CA ARG A 171 -21.29 -4.74 -7.16
C ARG A 171 -22.10 -4.07 -6.04
N LEU A 172 -21.41 -3.59 -4.99
CA LEU A 172 -22.03 -2.88 -3.87
C LEU A 172 -22.68 -1.57 -4.32
N VAL A 173 -22.01 -0.79 -5.18
CA VAL A 173 -22.55 0.46 -5.75
C VAL A 173 -23.84 0.20 -6.55
N LYS A 174 -23.89 -0.88 -7.35
CA LYS A 174 -25.05 -1.20 -8.19
C LYS A 174 -26.27 -1.67 -7.40
N ASN A 175 -26.08 -2.07 -6.16
CA ASN A 175 -27.15 -2.57 -5.27
C ASN A 175 -27.74 -1.48 -4.36
N GLN A 176 -27.37 -0.19 -4.56
CA GLN A 176 -27.89 0.96 -3.78
C GLN A 176 -29.17 1.54 -4.37
#